data_3ec873ba26a7297bf38e8e9875562326
#
_entry.id   3ec873ba26a7297bf38e8e9875562326
#
_cell.length_a   1.000
_cell.length_b   1.000
_cell.length_c   1.000
_cell.angle_alpha   90.00
_cell.angle_beta   90.00
_cell.angle_gamma   90.00
#
_symmetry.space_group_name_H-M   'P 1'
#
loop_
_entity.id
_entity.type
_entity.pdbx_description
1 polymer ?
#
loop_
_entity_poly.entity_id
_entity_poly.type
_entity_poly.pdbx_seq_one_letter_code
_entity_poly.pdbx_strand_id
1 'polypeptide(L)'
;MAKTSIGLEENIEGALCYILFFVTGIVFYVLEKDNKFVRFHAMQAILVFLPAWIVVILLGWIPFLGWIIAGLIALLTVILWLILMLKAYQGEKFKLPIVGDIAEKNS
;
A
#
# COMPACT_ATOMS: atom_id res chain seq x y z
N MET A 1 4.58 0.27 20.85
CA MET A 1 3.89 1.08 19.86
C MET A 1 2.49 1.45 20.33
N ALA A 2 1.93 2.54 19.80
CA ALA A 2 0.59 2.97 20.16
C ALA A 2 -0.47 1.97 19.69
N LYS A 3 -1.58 1.92 20.39
CA LYS A 3 -2.74 1.13 19.99
C LYS A 3 -3.62 1.93 19.07
N THR A 4 -4.26 1.25 18.14
CA THR A 4 -5.20 1.87 17.21
C THR A 4 -6.62 1.85 17.77
N SER A 5 -7.57 2.42 17.02
CA SER A 5 -8.96 2.46 17.45
C SER A 5 -9.60 1.09 17.63
N ILE A 6 -9.08 0.06 16.94
CA ILE A 6 -9.60 -1.32 17.05
C ILE A 6 -8.76 -2.17 18.02
N GLY A 7 -7.84 -1.56 18.76
CA GLY A 7 -7.08 -2.24 19.79
C GLY A 7 -5.84 -3.00 19.31
N LEU A 8 -5.46 -2.89 18.05
CA LEU A 8 -4.23 -3.48 17.53
C LEU A 8 -3.05 -2.53 17.73
N GLU A 9 -1.84 -3.08 17.79
CA GLU A 9 -0.65 -2.24 17.73
C GLU A 9 -0.55 -1.61 16.34
N GLU A 10 -0.11 -0.36 16.27
CA GLU A 10 -0.12 0.39 15.01
C GLU A 10 0.79 -0.22 13.94
N ASN A 11 1.89 -0.89 14.33
CA ASN A 11 2.75 -1.57 13.36
C ASN A 11 2.04 -2.77 12.72
N ILE A 12 1.21 -3.48 13.48
CA ILE A 12 0.43 -4.60 12.95
C ILE A 12 -0.62 -4.09 11.99
N GLU A 13 -1.39 -3.09 12.40
CA GLU A 13 -2.43 -2.53 11.55
C GLU A 13 -1.85 -1.85 10.31
N GLY A 14 -0.69 -1.18 10.45
CA GLY A 14 0.02 -0.62 9.32
C GLY A 14 0.41 -1.67 8.29
N ALA A 15 0.88 -2.83 8.74
CA ALA A 15 1.18 -3.94 7.83
C ALA A 15 -0.09 -4.48 7.18
N LEU A 16 -1.19 -4.57 7.93
CA LEU A 16 -2.46 -5.04 7.38
C LEU A 16 -3.02 -4.12 6.29
N CYS A 17 -2.63 -2.84 6.28
CA CYS A 17 -3.02 -1.92 5.21
C CYS A 17 -2.59 -2.41 3.84
N TYR A 18 -1.54 -3.21 3.76
CA TYR A 18 -1.00 -3.72 2.50
C TYR A 18 -1.45 -5.15 2.16
N ILE A 19 -2.08 -5.87 3.11
CA ILE A 19 -2.29 -7.32 2.96
C ILE A 19 -3.14 -7.69 1.75
N LEU A 20 -4.17 -6.93 1.45
CA LEU A 20 -4.98 -7.07 0.23
C LEU A 20 -4.70 -5.90 -0.72
N PHE A 21 -3.44 -5.49 -0.80
CA PHE A 21 -2.96 -4.39 -1.63
C PHE A 21 -3.70 -3.09 -1.27
N PHE A 22 -4.46 -2.51 -2.21
CA PHE A 22 -5.14 -1.25 -1.93
C PHE A 22 -6.47 -1.43 -1.18
N VAL A 23 -7.07 -2.62 -1.19
CA VAL A 23 -8.40 -2.84 -0.59
C VAL A 23 -8.37 -2.63 0.91
N THR A 24 -7.44 -3.29 1.61
CA THR A 24 -7.28 -3.08 3.06
C THR A 24 -6.78 -1.67 3.37
N GLY A 25 -6.02 -1.07 2.45
CA GLY A 25 -5.63 0.33 2.58
C GLY A 25 -6.85 1.25 2.68
N ILE A 26 -7.83 1.07 1.80
CA ILE A 26 -9.07 1.85 1.84
C ILE A 26 -9.80 1.62 3.16
N VAL A 27 -9.94 0.36 3.58
CA VAL A 27 -10.64 0.01 4.80
C VAL A 27 -10.02 0.70 6.01
N PHE A 28 -8.71 0.58 6.18
CA PHE A 28 -8.05 1.14 7.36
C PHE A 28 -7.91 2.67 7.29
N TYR A 29 -7.84 3.24 6.10
CA TYR A 29 -7.85 4.69 5.96
C TYR A 29 -9.17 5.29 6.46
N VAL A 30 -10.28 4.62 6.19
CA VAL A 30 -11.60 5.04 6.65
C VAL A 30 -11.77 4.79 8.15
N LEU A 31 -11.31 3.64 8.65
CA LEU A 31 -11.47 3.27 10.05
C LEU A 31 -10.61 4.09 11.00
N GLU A 32 -9.35 4.34 10.62
CA GLU A 32 -8.40 5.05 11.49
C GLU A 32 -8.32 6.52 11.13
N LYS A 33 -9.13 7.33 11.81
CA LYS A 33 -9.17 8.78 11.55
C LYS A 33 -8.05 9.54 12.24
N ASP A 34 -7.55 9.03 13.38
CA ASP A 34 -6.62 9.75 14.23
C ASP A 34 -5.21 9.19 14.26
N ASN A 35 -5.02 7.92 13.88
CA ASN A 35 -3.70 7.31 13.88
C ASN A 35 -2.96 7.60 12.58
N LYS A 36 -2.04 8.55 12.62
CA LYS A 36 -1.32 9.02 11.43
C LYS A 36 -0.41 7.96 10.83
N PHE A 37 0.15 7.06 11.64
CA PHE A 37 1.00 5.97 11.15
C PHE A 37 0.20 5.03 10.25
N VAL A 38 -0.96 4.57 10.73
CA VAL A 38 -1.82 3.69 9.95
C VAL A 38 -2.36 4.40 8.71
N ARG A 39 -2.79 5.65 8.86
CA ARG A 39 -3.31 6.43 7.74
C ARG A 39 -2.25 6.65 6.66
N PHE A 40 -0.99 6.87 7.06
CA PHE A 40 0.12 6.99 6.10
C PHE A 40 0.26 5.72 5.28
N HIS A 41 0.33 4.55 5.94
CA HIS A 41 0.49 3.29 5.22
C HIS A 41 -0.75 2.94 4.39
N ALA A 42 -1.93 3.23 4.91
CA ALA A 42 -3.18 3.02 4.17
C ALA A 42 -3.22 3.86 2.88
N MET A 43 -2.87 5.14 2.98
CA MET A 43 -2.83 6.01 1.81
C MET A 43 -1.73 5.60 0.84
N GLN A 44 -0.56 5.22 1.33
CA GLN A 44 0.52 4.74 0.45
C GLN A 44 0.10 3.46 -0.28
N ALA A 45 -0.59 2.55 0.39
CA ALA A 45 -1.11 1.34 -0.24
C ALA A 45 -2.07 1.68 -1.39
N ILE A 46 -2.98 2.61 -1.16
CA ILE A 46 -3.93 3.04 -2.20
C ILE A 46 -3.18 3.68 -3.37
N LEU A 47 -2.26 4.60 -3.10
CA LEU A 47 -1.56 5.35 -4.14
C LEU A 47 -0.59 4.50 -4.96
N VAL A 48 -0.10 3.39 -4.40
CA VAL A 48 0.80 2.48 -5.12
C VAL A 48 0.04 1.38 -5.83
N PHE A 49 -0.80 0.66 -5.10
CA PHE A 49 -1.37 -0.59 -5.61
C PHE A 49 -2.61 -0.40 -6.45
N LEU A 50 -3.40 0.63 -6.22
CA LEU A 50 -4.56 0.91 -7.07
C LEU A 50 -4.14 1.31 -8.48
N PRO A 51 -3.23 2.28 -8.69
CA PRO A 51 -2.76 2.59 -10.04
C PRO A 51 -2.03 1.42 -10.69
N ALA A 52 -1.20 0.69 -9.95
CA ALA A 52 -0.50 -0.49 -10.48
C ALA A 52 -1.48 -1.54 -10.98
N TRP A 53 -2.53 -1.79 -10.24
CA TRP A 53 -3.55 -2.76 -10.60
C TRP A 53 -4.29 -2.34 -11.87
N ILE A 54 -4.64 -1.05 -11.97
CA ILE A 54 -5.29 -0.49 -13.16
C ILE A 54 -4.38 -0.65 -14.38
N VAL A 55 -3.09 -0.32 -14.26
CA VAL A 55 -2.13 -0.44 -15.35
C VAL A 55 -1.99 -1.88 -15.82
N VAL A 56 -1.91 -2.83 -14.89
CA VAL A 56 -1.82 -4.26 -15.25
C VAL A 56 -3.04 -4.71 -16.02
N ILE A 57 -4.24 -4.30 -15.60
CA ILE A 57 -5.47 -4.64 -16.30
C ILE A 57 -5.47 -4.07 -17.72
N LEU A 58 -5.10 -2.79 -17.87
CA LEU A 58 -5.08 -2.15 -19.19
C LEU A 58 -4.06 -2.81 -20.12
N LEU A 59 -2.88 -3.16 -19.61
CA LEU A 59 -1.86 -3.85 -20.38
C LEU A 59 -2.28 -5.25 -20.82
N GLY A 60 -3.16 -5.89 -20.05
CA GLY A 60 -3.70 -7.20 -20.39
C GLY A 60 -4.52 -7.22 -21.69
N TRP A 61 -4.97 -6.07 -22.17
CA TRP A 61 -5.69 -5.94 -23.43
C TRP A 61 -4.75 -5.92 -24.65
N ILE A 62 -3.42 -5.77 -24.44
CA ILE A 62 -2.41 -5.79 -25.48
C ILE A 62 -1.76 -7.16 -25.48
N PRO A 63 -1.99 -8.02 -26.50
CA PRO A 63 -1.43 -9.37 -26.50
C PRO A 63 0.10 -9.36 -26.62
N PHE A 64 0.73 -10.36 -26.02
CA PHE A 64 2.17 -10.59 -25.96
C PHE A 64 2.93 -9.49 -25.26
N LEU A 65 3.19 -8.35 -25.91
CA LEU A 65 3.98 -7.27 -25.32
C LEU A 65 3.33 -6.73 -24.04
N GLY A 66 2.02 -6.53 -24.06
CA GLY A 66 1.29 -6.08 -22.90
C GLY A 66 1.37 -7.09 -21.75
N TRP A 67 1.29 -8.38 -22.07
CA TRP A 67 1.38 -9.44 -21.05
C TRP A 67 2.77 -9.52 -20.44
N ILE A 68 3.82 -9.34 -21.23
CA ILE A 68 5.20 -9.33 -20.70
C ILE A 68 5.39 -8.15 -19.77
N ILE A 69 4.98 -6.95 -20.19
CA ILE A 69 5.11 -5.74 -19.38
C ILE A 69 4.26 -5.85 -18.12
N ALA A 70 3.02 -6.33 -18.24
CA ALA A 70 2.14 -6.55 -17.09
C ALA A 70 2.75 -7.52 -16.09
N GLY A 71 3.38 -8.60 -16.57
CA GLY A 71 4.07 -9.56 -15.72
C GLY A 71 5.23 -8.95 -14.96
N LEU A 72 6.02 -8.10 -15.62
CA LEU A 72 7.12 -7.39 -14.96
C LEU A 72 6.61 -6.41 -13.90
N ILE A 73 5.57 -5.65 -14.22
CA ILE A 73 4.96 -4.73 -13.26
C ILE A 73 4.39 -5.51 -12.08
N ALA A 74 3.71 -6.63 -12.33
CA ALA A 74 3.16 -7.47 -11.27
C ALA A 74 4.27 -7.99 -10.35
N LEU A 75 5.39 -8.44 -10.92
CA LEU A 75 6.52 -8.92 -10.13
C LEU A 75 7.09 -7.82 -9.24
N LEU A 76 7.32 -6.64 -9.80
CA LEU A 76 7.81 -5.50 -9.04
C LEU A 76 6.81 -5.09 -7.96
N THR A 77 5.52 -5.15 -8.26
CA THR A 77 4.46 -4.84 -7.30
C THR A 77 4.47 -5.81 -6.13
N VAL A 78 4.65 -7.10 -6.38
CA VAL A 78 4.73 -8.10 -5.31
C VAL A 78 5.96 -7.88 -4.43
N ILE A 79 7.10 -7.59 -5.02
CA ILE A 79 8.32 -7.28 -4.27
C ILE A 79 8.10 -6.06 -3.38
N LEU A 80 7.53 -5.01 -3.95
CA LEU A 80 7.24 -3.78 -3.21
C LEU A 80 6.22 -4.02 -2.11
N TRP A 81 5.21 -4.84 -2.36
CA TRP A 81 4.21 -5.24 -1.38
C TRP A 81 4.85 -5.88 -0.15
N LEU A 82 5.76 -6.82 -0.36
CA LEU A 82 6.47 -7.47 0.75
C LEU A 82 7.33 -6.48 1.51
N ILE A 83 8.06 -5.61 0.81
CA ILE A 83 8.91 -4.60 1.45
C ILE A 83 8.09 -3.63 2.29
N LEU A 84 7.00 -3.10 1.74
CA LEU A 84 6.17 -2.13 2.46
C LEU A 84 5.48 -2.77 3.67
N MET A 85 5.01 -4.00 3.53
CA MET A 85 4.39 -4.72 4.63
C MET A 85 5.38 -4.95 5.77
N LEU A 86 6.60 -5.37 5.42
CA LEU A 86 7.64 -5.62 6.41
C LEU A 86 8.08 -4.33 7.10
N LYS A 87 8.26 -3.25 6.36
CA LYS A 87 8.64 -1.95 6.92
C LYS A 87 7.56 -1.41 7.87
N ALA A 88 6.30 -1.53 7.49
CA ALA A 88 5.21 -1.13 8.36
C ALA A 88 5.18 -1.94 9.65
N TYR A 89 5.40 -3.25 9.56
CA TYR A 89 5.48 -4.12 10.73
C TYR A 89 6.64 -3.73 11.65
N GLN A 90 7.74 -3.25 11.08
CA GLN A 90 8.90 -2.77 11.85
C GLN A 90 8.66 -1.40 12.49
N GLY A 91 7.51 -0.78 12.24
CA GLY A 91 7.19 0.52 12.79
C GLY A 91 7.77 1.70 12.01
N GLU A 92 8.20 1.47 10.78
CA GLU A 92 8.81 2.49 9.95
C GLU A 92 7.83 3.08 8.95
N LYS A 93 7.91 4.39 8.75
CA LYS A 93 7.23 5.09 7.64
C LYS A 93 8.16 5.09 6.44
N PHE A 94 8.27 3.96 5.75
CA PHE A 94 9.13 3.86 4.58
C PHE A 94 8.45 4.58 3.41
N LYS A 95 8.91 5.77 3.11
CA LYS A 95 8.33 6.62 2.07
C LYS A 95 8.89 6.26 0.71
N LEU A 96 8.00 5.93 -0.23
CA LEU A 96 8.39 5.81 -1.62
C LEU A 96 8.59 7.20 -2.23
N PRO A 97 9.45 7.35 -3.24
CA PRO A 97 9.63 8.64 -3.89
C PRO A 97 8.29 9.19 -4.41
N ILE A 98 8.02 10.46 -4.14
CA ILE A 98 6.80 11.17 -4.54
C ILE A 98 5.56 10.64 -3.81
N VAL A 99 5.26 9.33 -3.94
CA VAL A 99 4.08 8.71 -3.34
C VAL A 99 4.09 8.83 -1.82
N GLY A 100 5.24 8.59 -1.20
CA GLY A 100 5.37 8.68 0.25
C GLY A 100 5.10 10.08 0.79
N ASP A 101 5.52 11.11 0.07
CA ASP A 101 5.26 12.49 0.47
C ASP A 101 3.78 12.83 0.35
N ILE A 102 3.10 12.37 -0.70
CA ILE A 102 1.67 12.56 -0.87
C ILE A 102 0.90 11.81 0.23
N ALA A 103 1.32 10.58 0.54
CA ALA A 103 0.69 9.79 1.59
C ALA A 103 0.82 10.47 2.95
N GLU A 104 1.99 11.01 3.27
CA GLU A 104 2.21 11.71 4.53
C GLU A 104 1.38 12.99 4.62
N LYS A 105 1.29 13.74 3.53
CA LYS A 105 0.51 14.96 3.48
C LYS A 105 -0.99 14.69 3.72
N ASN A 106 -1.49 13.53 3.33
CA ASN A 106 -2.90 13.16 3.44
C ASN A 106 -3.19 12.24 4.63
N SER A 107 -2.22 12.00 5.46
CA SER A 107 -2.43 11.22 6.66
C SER A 107 -2.86 12.11 7.84
#